data_49980f4f63c045439d85abba0e28712a
#
_entry.id   49980f4f63c045439d85abba0e28712a
#
_cell.length_a   1.000
_cell.length_b   1.000
_cell.length_c   1.000
_cell.angle_alpha   90.00
_cell.angle_beta   90.00
_cell.angle_gamma   90.00
#
_symmetry.space_group_name_H-M   'P 1'
#
loop_
_entity.id
_entity.type
_entity.pdbx_description
1 polymer ?
#
loop_
_entity_poly.entity_id
_entity_poly.type
_entity_poly.pdbx_seq_one_letter_code
_entity_poly.pdbx_strand_id
1 'polypeptide(L)'
;MGKEAKTNAMRILEREKVAYTAHEYPHEEGVAVDGVTVAASMGEDPACVYKTLVTQGSSKNYFVFVIPVAAELDLKAAARSVGEKSVAMIHVAEINKVTGYVRGGCSPVGMKKQYRTVFDESVLTQQKVYVSCGRIGTQVCCAPADLIRAARAATAKIIF
;
A
#
# COMPACT_ATOMS: atom_id res chain seq x y z
N MET A 1 -4.98 -27.86 -5.89
CA MET A 1 -4.92 -27.08 -6.10
C MET A 1 -4.40 -26.13 -5.38
N GLY A 2 -4.27 -25.77 -4.74
CA GLY A 2 -3.60 -24.88 -3.94
C GLY A 2 -3.37 -23.47 -4.47
N LYS A 3 -3.79 -23.21 -5.64
CA LYS A 3 -3.68 -21.85 -6.15
C LYS A 3 -4.78 -21.01 -5.61
N GLU A 4 -4.41 -19.92 -4.98
CA GLU A 4 -5.39 -18.96 -4.54
C GLU A 4 -5.88 -18.12 -5.72
N ALA A 5 -7.11 -17.68 -5.64
CA ALA A 5 -7.68 -16.81 -6.65
C ALA A 5 -6.93 -15.50 -6.72
N LYS A 6 -6.89 -14.89 -7.89
CA LYS A 6 -6.31 -13.55 -8.05
C LYS A 6 -7.13 -12.55 -7.27
N THR A 7 -6.42 -11.64 -6.62
CA THR A 7 -7.05 -10.54 -5.89
C THR A 7 -7.47 -9.44 -6.87
N ASN A 8 -8.28 -8.51 -6.38
CA ASN A 8 -8.66 -7.36 -7.18
C ASN A 8 -7.44 -6.54 -7.61
N ALA A 9 -6.47 -6.39 -6.71
CA ALA A 9 -5.24 -5.68 -7.03
C ALA A 9 -4.51 -6.35 -8.19
N MET A 10 -4.38 -7.68 -8.16
CA MET A 10 -3.72 -8.42 -9.24
C MET A 10 -4.44 -8.25 -10.57
N ARG A 11 -5.78 -8.30 -10.55
CA ARG A 11 -6.57 -8.13 -11.78
C ARG A 11 -6.35 -6.75 -12.38
N ILE A 12 -6.26 -5.72 -11.53
CA ILE A 12 -6.03 -4.36 -12.01
C ILE A 12 -4.63 -4.21 -12.59
N LEU A 13 -3.62 -4.77 -11.92
CA LEU A 13 -2.25 -4.75 -12.45
C LEU A 13 -2.20 -5.41 -13.84
N GLU A 14 -2.88 -6.54 -14.01
CA GLU A 14 -2.93 -7.22 -15.30
C GLU A 14 -3.69 -6.40 -16.34
N ARG A 15 -4.81 -5.81 -15.96
CA ARG A 15 -5.58 -4.95 -16.86
C ARG A 15 -4.77 -3.75 -17.32
N GLU A 16 -3.95 -3.17 -16.42
CA GLU A 16 -3.09 -2.03 -16.74
C GLU A 16 -1.78 -2.45 -17.40
N LYS A 17 -1.62 -3.74 -17.67
CA LYS A 17 -0.43 -4.32 -18.33
C LYS A 17 0.85 -4.08 -17.52
N VAL A 18 0.74 -4.16 -16.20
CA VAL A 18 1.88 -4.07 -15.30
C VAL A 18 2.45 -5.46 -15.08
N ALA A 19 3.73 -5.63 -15.41
CA ALA A 19 4.44 -6.86 -15.10
C ALA A 19 4.68 -6.92 -13.60
N TYR A 20 4.27 -8.01 -12.95
CA TYR A 20 4.47 -8.17 -11.52
C TYR A 20 4.77 -9.62 -11.17
N THR A 21 5.37 -9.82 -10.02
CA THR A 21 5.55 -11.15 -9.43
C THR A 21 4.87 -11.19 -8.07
N ALA A 22 4.37 -12.36 -7.70
CA ALA A 22 3.72 -12.54 -6.41
C ALA A 22 4.67 -13.29 -5.47
N HIS A 23 4.72 -12.86 -4.22
CA HIS A 23 5.63 -13.40 -3.21
C HIS A 23 4.86 -13.69 -1.93
N GLU A 24 4.99 -14.92 -1.43
CA GLU A 24 4.32 -15.32 -0.21
C GLU A 24 5.26 -15.19 0.98
N TYR A 25 4.68 -14.96 2.15
CA TYR A 25 5.41 -14.93 3.41
C TYR A 25 4.63 -15.68 4.48
N PRO A 26 5.31 -16.23 5.51
CA PRO A 26 4.62 -16.98 6.57
C PRO A 26 3.68 -16.09 7.36
N HIS A 27 2.48 -16.60 7.63
CA HIS A 27 1.48 -15.88 8.42
C HIS A 27 0.48 -16.86 9.00
N GLU A 28 -0.22 -16.44 10.05
CA GLU A 28 -1.38 -17.15 10.57
C GLU A 28 -2.62 -16.58 9.91
N GLU A 29 -3.62 -17.42 9.67
CA GLU A 29 -4.83 -16.99 9.01
C GLU A 29 -5.49 -15.83 9.76
N GLY A 30 -5.79 -14.75 9.03
CA GLY A 30 -6.45 -13.58 9.59
C GLY A 30 -5.57 -12.69 10.47
N VAL A 31 -4.29 -13.03 10.63
CA VAL A 31 -3.39 -12.27 11.50
C VAL A 31 -2.44 -11.43 10.66
N ALA A 32 -2.49 -10.11 10.86
CA ALA A 32 -1.61 -9.18 10.16
C ALA A 32 -0.17 -9.35 10.66
N VAL A 33 0.79 -9.23 9.73
CA VAL A 33 2.22 -9.27 10.03
C VAL A 33 2.78 -7.88 9.76
N ASP A 34 3.60 -7.35 10.67
CA ASP A 34 4.19 -6.03 10.47
C ASP A 34 5.11 -6.03 9.25
N GLY A 35 5.21 -4.86 8.59
CA GLY A 35 5.90 -4.76 7.31
C GLY A 35 7.39 -5.08 7.36
N VAL A 36 8.06 -4.73 8.46
CA VAL A 36 9.49 -5.01 8.60
C VAL A 36 9.71 -6.53 8.67
N THR A 37 8.85 -7.24 9.41
CA THR A 37 8.90 -8.70 9.48
C THR A 37 8.61 -9.32 8.12
N VAL A 38 7.65 -8.77 7.38
CA VAL A 38 7.34 -9.25 6.02
C VAL A 38 8.58 -9.12 5.12
N ALA A 39 9.24 -7.96 5.14
CA ALA A 39 10.45 -7.75 4.34
C ALA A 39 11.53 -8.77 4.69
N ALA A 40 11.78 -8.97 5.99
CA ALA A 40 12.77 -9.93 6.44
C ALA A 40 12.42 -11.36 6.01
N SER A 41 11.13 -11.72 6.09
CA SER A 41 10.66 -13.05 5.68
C SER A 41 10.88 -13.32 4.20
N MET A 42 10.84 -12.28 3.37
CA MET A 42 11.07 -12.41 1.94
C MET A 42 12.55 -12.26 1.57
N GLY A 43 13.41 -11.95 2.54
CA GLY A 43 14.83 -11.68 2.27
C GLY A 43 15.04 -10.38 1.53
N GLU A 44 14.14 -9.41 1.68
CA GLU A 44 14.20 -8.14 0.95
C GLU A 44 14.58 -6.97 1.86
N ASP A 45 15.16 -5.96 1.25
CA ASP A 45 15.50 -4.72 1.94
C ASP A 45 14.19 -4.00 2.29
N PRO A 46 13.96 -3.65 3.57
CA PRO A 46 12.74 -2.91 3.93
C PRO A 46 12.58 -1.58 3.20
N ALA A 47 13.66 -1.03 2.64
CA ALA A 47 13.56 0.21 1.86
C ALA A 47 12.75 0.05 0.56
N CYS A 48 12.59 -1.17 0.06
CA CYS A 48 11.79 -1.42 -1.15
C CYS A 48 10.44 -2.06 -0.84
N VAL A 49 10.12 -2.29 0.43
CA VAL A 49 8.83 -2.84 0.84
C VAL A 49 8.00 -1.71 1.45
N TYR A 50 6.84 -1.46 0.88
CA TYR A 50 5.99 -0.33 1.24
C TYR A 50 4.69 -0.80 1.87
N LYS A 51 4.17 0.01 2.78
CA LYS A 51 2.88 -0.23 3.45
C LYS A 51 1.88 0.83 3.03
N THR A 52 0.61 0.45 2.98
CA THR A 52 -0.48 1.33 2.56
C THR A 52 -1.27 1.78 3.77
N LEU A 53 -1.32 3.08 4.00
CA LEU A 53 -1.97 3.68 5.14
C LEU A 53 -3.19 4.47 4.69
N VAL A 54 -4.31 4.30 5.38
CA VAL A 54 -5.56 4.97 5.04
C VAL A 54 -5.85 6.02 6.10
N THR A 55 -6.11 7.23 5.65
CA THR A 55 -6.36 8.37 6.53
C THR A 55 -7.68 9.04 6.15
N GLN A 56 -8.20 9.84 7.07
CA GLN A 56 -9.33 10.72 6.80
C GLN A 56 -8.87 12.15 7.07
N GLY A 57 -9.15 13.03 6.12
CA GLY A 57 -8.81 14.45 6.26
C GLY A 57 -9.86 15.23 7.03
N SER A 58 -9.54 16.48 7.36
CA SER A 58 -10.48 17.39 8.00
C SER A 58 -11.72 17.63 7.15
N SER A 59 -11.61 17.46 5.84
CA SER A 59 -12.75 17.55 4.91
C SER A 59 -13.69 16.35 4.98
N LYS A 60 -13.33 15.32 5.74
CA LYS A 60 -14.01 14.02 5.81
C LYS A 60 -13.73 13.10 4.63
N ASN A 61 -12.99 13.54 3.63
CA ASN A 61 -12.53 12.69 2.54
C ASN A 61 -11.41 11.75 2.99
N TYR A 62 -11.27 10.62 2.31
CA TYR A 62 -10.22 9.65 2.63
C TYR A 62 -9.04 9.84 1.68
N PHE A 63 -7.84 9.61 2.22
CA PHE A 63 -6.59 9.72 1.48
C PHE A 63 -5.71 8.52 1.82
N VAL A 64 -4.97 8.05 0.83
CA VAL A 64 -4.11 6.86 0.96
C VAL A 64 -2.66 7.27 0.80
N PHE A 65 -1.83 6.85 1.74
CA PHE A 65 -0.40 7.14 1.72
C PHE A 65 0.39 5.84 1.75
N VAL A 66 1.39 5.73 0.89
CA VAL A 66 2.19 4.52 0.73
C VAL A 66 3.63 4.87 1.04
N ILE A 67 4.19 4.24 2.08
CA ILE A 67 5.51 4.59 2.61
C ILE A 67 6.32 3.34 2.91
N PRO A 68 7.66 3.44 3.00
CA PRO A 68 8.49 2.30 3.39
C PRO A 68 8.03 1.72 4.74
N VAL A 69 8.07 0.41 4.87
CA VAL A 69 7.55 -0.28 6.06
C VAL A 69 8.25 0.13 7.35
N ALA A 70 9.53 0.54 7.29
CA ALA A 70 10.27 0.97 8.47
C ALA A 70 10.10 2.46 8.77
N ALA A 71 9.42 3.20 7.91
CA ALA A 71 9.25 4.65 8.07
C ALA A 71 7.96 4.97 8.81
N GLU A 72 7.88 6.20 9.28
CA GLU A 72 6.65 6.73 9.90
C GLU A 72 6.09 7.84 9.05
N LEU A 73 4.78 7.85 8.90
CA LEU A 73 4.09 8.91 8.15
C LEU A 73 4.17 10.21 8.93
N ASP A 74 4.66 11.26 8.25
CA ASP A 74 4.61 12.61 8.77
C ASP A 74 3.21 13.14 8.44
N LEU A 75 2.32 13.15 9.42
CA LEU A 75 0.93 13.53 9.18
C LEU A 75 0.76 14.94 8.67
N LYS A 76 1.64 15.86 9.07
CA LYS A 76 1.59 17.24 8.58
C LYS A 76 1.99 17.32 7.10
N ALA A 77 3.07 16.62 6.74
CA ALA A 77 3.51 16.57 5.35
C ALA A 77 2.48 15.87 4.48
N ALA A 78 1.89 14.80 4.99
CA ALA A 78 0.83 14.07 4.29
C ALA A 78 -0.36 14.98 4.01
N ALA A 79 -0.81 15.72 5.02
CA ALA A 79 -1.93 16.66 4.84
C ALA A 79 -1.61 17.71 3.79
N ARG A 80 -0.41 18.29 3.83
CA ARG A 80 0.01 19.27 2.82
C ARG A 80 0.00 18.69 1.41
N SER A 81 0.41 17.44 1.27
CA SER A 81 0.49 16.79 -0.05
C SER A 81 -0.86 16.65 -0.73
N VAL A 82 -1.94 16.67 0.02
CA VAL A 82 -3.31 16.54 -0.51
C VAL A 82 -4.17 17.79 -0.28
N GLY A 83 -3.57 18.88 0.22
CA GLY A 83 -4.28 20.14 0.43
C GLY A 83 -5.26 20.14 1.59
N GLU A 84 -5.02 19.26 2.58
CA GLU A 84 -5.86 19.18 3.77
C GLU A 84 -5.23 19.94 4.93
N LYS A 85 -6.06 20.43 5.85
CA LYS A 85 -5.57 21.06 7.08
C LYS A 85 -4.92 20.01 7.97
N SER A 86 -5.52 18.82 8.03
CA SER A 86 -4.99 17.71 8.82
C SER A 86 -5.51 16.41 8.26
N VAL A 87 -4.76 15.34 8.51
CA VAL A 87 -5.21 13.97 8.24
C VAL A 87 -4.91 13.14 9.49
N ALA A 88 -5.72 12.12 9.72
CA ALA A 88 -5.52 11.19 10.83
C ALA A 88 -5.76 9.77 10.34
N MET A 89 -5.05 8.82 10.93
CA MET A 89 -5.25 7.41 10.59
C MET A 89 -6.69 7.01 10.96
N ILE A 90 -7.34 6.26 10.09
CA ILE A 90 -8.66 5.72 10.43
C ILE A 90 -8.49 4.54 11.41
N HIS A 91 -9.55 4.19 12.10
CA HIS A 91 -9.53 3.03 12.99
C HIS A 91 -9.41 1.74 12.19
N VAL A 92 -8.71 0.75 12.74
CA VAL A 92 -8.53 -0.55 12.10
C VAL A 92 -9.88 -1.15 11.71
N ALA A 93 -10.89 -1.00 12.55
CA ALA A 93 -12.24 -1.52 12.29
C ALA A 93 -12.89 -0.92 11.04
N GLU A 94 -12.43 0.23 10.57
CA GLU A 94 -12.98 0.92 9.41
C GLU A 94 -12.28 0.58 8.10
N ILE A 95 -11.09 -0.03 8.18
CA ILE A 95 -10.28 -0.28 6.98
C ILE A 95 -11.06 -1.05 5.92
N ASN A 96 -11.71 -2.15 6.30
CA ASN A 96 -12.46 -2.96 5.34
C ASN A 96 -13.63 -2.18 4.74
N LYS A 97 -14.34 -1.43 5.55
CA LYS A 97 -15.48 -0.64 5.09
C LYS A 97 -15.05 0.40 4.05
N VAL A 98 -13.91 1.04 4.27
CA VAL A 98 -13.43 2.10 3.39
C VAL A 98 -12.77 1.54 2.14
N THR A 99 -11.94 0.51 2.28
CA THR A 99 -11.09 0.04 1.18
C THR A 99 -11.55 -1.25 0.53
N GLY A 100 -12.29 -2.08 1.24
CA GLY A 100 -12.63 -3.44 0.80
C GLY A 100 -11.55 -4.47 1.16
N TYR A 101 -10.42 -4.03 1.70
CA TYR A 101 -9.32 -4.88 2.13
C TYR A 101 -9.28 -4.99 3.64
N VAL A 102 -8.50 -5.94 4.14
CA VAL A 102 -8.29 -6.11 5.58
C VAL A 102 -6.94 -5.53 5.97
N ARG A 103 -6.78 -5.22 7.26
CA ARG A 103 -5.49 -4.78 7.79
C ARG A 103 -4.44 -5.85 7.52
N GLY A 104 -3.26 -5.42 7.07
CA GLY A 104 -2.18 -6.34 6.71
C GLY A 104 -2.25 -6.85 5.28
N GLY A 105 -3.41 -6.66 4.62
CA GLY A 105 -3.58 -7.03 3.22
C GLY A 105 -3.99 -5.87 2.34
N CYS A 106 -4.03 -4.65 2.89
CA CYS A 106 -4.50 -3.48 2.15
C CYS A 106 -3.52 -3.08 1.05
N SER A 107 -3.99 -3.11 -0.20
CA SER A 107 -3.20 -2.74 -1.37
C SER A 107 -3.53 -1.30 -1.79
N PRO A 108 -2.56 -0.57 -2.36
CA PRO A 108 -2.85 0.76 -2.91
C PRO A 108 -3.62 0.68 -4.22
N VAL A 109 -3.83 -0.51 -4.77
CA VAL A 109 -4.51 -0.74 -6.04
C VAL A 109 -5.77 -1.54 -5.79
N GLY A 110 -6.88 -1.14 -6.41
CA GLY A 110 -8.10 -1.95 -6.38
C GLY A 110 -9.00 -1.74 -5.17
N MET A 111 -8.90 -0.62 -4.49
CA MET A 111 -9.84 -0.28 -3.40
C MET A 111 -11.24 -0.10 -3.95
N LYS A 112 -12.25 -0.14 -3.05
CA LYS A 112 -13.65 0.06 -3.43
C LYS A 112 -13.89 1.32 -4.25
N LYS A 113 -13.16 2.38 -3.91
CA LYS A 113 -13.21 3.66 -4.63
C LYS A 113 -11.80 4.09 -4.93
N GLN A 114 -11.64 4.93 -5.93
CA GLN A 114 -10.35 5.55 -6.23
C GLN A 114 -10.15 6.71 -5.28
N TYR A 115 -9.46 6.46 -4.17
CA TYR A 115 -9.08 7.51 -3.24
C TYR A 115 -7.79 8.18 -3.73
N ARG A 116 -7.64 9.46 -3.40
CA ARG A 116 -6.40 10.16 -3.73
C ARG A 116 -5.25 9.48 -2.99
N THR A 117 -4.23 9.09 -3.74
CA THR A 117 -3.12 8.28 -3.24
C THR A 117 -1.79 8.99 -3.48
N VAL A 118 -0.94 9.00 -2.46
CA VAL A 118 0.40 9.60 -2.54
C VAL A 118 1.42 8.59 -2.03
N PHE A 119 2.44 8.32 -2.85
CA PHE A 119 3.59 7.52 -2.43
C PHE A 119 4.67 8.45 -1.91
N ASP A 120 5.39 8.02 -0.89
CA ASP A 120 6.58 8.76 -0.49
C ASP A 120 7.56 8.79 -1.66
N GLU A 121 8.19 9.94 -1.87
CA GLU A 121 9.07 10.14 -3.02
C GLU A 121 10.27 9.18 -3.05
N SER A 122 10.61 8.57 -1.92
CA SER A 122 11.68 7.56 -1.87
C SER A 122 11.46 6.42 -2.86
N VAL A 123 10.20 6.16 -3.25
CA VAL A 123 9.87 5.10 -4.20
C VAL A 123 10.54 5.34 -5.56
N LEU A 124 10.79 6.59 -5.90
CA LEU A 124 11.39 6.95 -7.19
C LEU A 124 12.87 6.51 -7.29
N THR A 125 13.51 6.21 -6.16
CA THR A 125 14.90 5.77 -6.12
C THR A 125 15.03 4.25 -6.10
N GLN A 126 13.92 3.52 -6.03
CA GLN A 126 13.92 2.07 -5.96
C GLN A 126 13.86 1.46 -7.35
N GLN A 127 14.51 0.31 -7.52
CA GLN A 127 14.44 -0.44 -8.79
C GLN A 127 13.17 -1.29 -8.83
N LYS A 128 12.68 -1.69 -7.67
CA LYS A 128 11.46 -2.49 -7.53
C LYS A 128 10.79 -2.11 -6.23
N VAL A 129 9.48 -2.36 -6.15
CA VAL A 129 8.70 -2.05 -4.97
C VAL A 129 7.75 -3.21 -4.67
N TYR A 130 7.65 -3.56 -3.39
CA TYR A 130 6.73 -4.57 -2.89
C TYR A 130 5.59 -3.89 -2.14
N VAL A 131 4.36 -4.31 -2.41
CA VAL A 131 3.18 -3.86 -1.66
C VAL A 131 2.25 -5.06 -1.45
N SER A 132 1.35 -4.95 -0.48
CA SER A 132 0.31 -5.94 -0.29
C SER A 132 -0.55 -6.05 -1.54
N CYS A 133 -1.00 -7.26 -1.81
CA CYS A 133 -1.80 -7.53 -3.01
C CYS A 133 -3.30 -7.65 -2.74
N GLY A 134 -3.74 -7.37 -1.52
CA GLY A 134 -5.14 -7.45 -1.16
C GLY A 134 -5.49 -8.61 -0.24
N ARG A 135 -4.50 -9.35 0.23
CA ARG A 135 -4.69 -10.37 1.25
C ARG A 135 -3.43 -10.51 2.09
N ILE A 136 -3.60 -10.96 3.33
CA ILE A 136 -2.47 -11.23 4.22
C ILE A 136 -1.71 -12.44 3.65
N GLY A 137 -0.39 -12.39 3.71
CA GLY A 137 0.45 -13.52 3.31
C GLY A 137 1.04 -13.41 1.91
N THR A 138 0.62 -12.43 1.12
CA THR A 138 1.13 -12.29 -0.25
C THR A 138 1.42 -10.82 -0.57
N GLN A 139 2.58 -10.59 -1.17
CA GLN A 139 2.98 -9.30 -1.69
C GLN A 139 3.12 -9.39 -3.20
N VAL A 140 2.95 -8.27 -3.88
CA VAL A 140 3.30 -8.17 -5.30
C VAL A 140 4.50 -7.25 -5.43
N CYS A 141 5.36 -7.55 -6.41
CA CYS A 141 6.55 -6.78 -6.72
C CYS A 141 6.46 -6.31 -8.15
N CYS A 142 6.69 -5.03 -8.38
CA CYS A 142 6.68 -4.47 -9.73
C CYS A 142 7.57 -3.23 -9.80
N ALA A 143 7.70 -2.66 -11.00
CA ALA A 143 8.45 -1.43 -11.20
C ALA A 143 7.70 -0.26 -10.53
N PRO A 144 8.40 0.62 -9.82
CA PRO A 144 7.75 1.74 -9.14
C PRO A 144 6.88 2.61 -10.05
N ALA A 145 7.38 2.98 -11.22
CA ALA A 145 6.61 3.82 -12.14
C ALA A 145 5.30 3.15 -12.56
N ASP A 146 5.33 1.84 -12.77
CA ASP A 146 4.15 1.09 -13.15
C ASP A 146 3.12 1.03 -12.02
N LEU A 147 3.60 0.85 -10.79
CA LEU A 147 2.72 0.80 -9.63
C LEU A 147 2.06 2.17 -9.39
N ILE A 148 2.85 3.23 -9.48
CA ILE A 148 2.34 4.61 -9.33
C ILE A 148 1.25 4.86 -10.36
N ARG A 149 1.49 4.44 -11.62
CA ARG A 149 0.50 4.60 -12.68
C ARG A 149 -0.77 3.80 -12.40
N ALA A 150 -0.63 2.54 -12.01
CA ALA A 150 -1.78 1.68 -11.74
C ALA A 150 -2.60 2.17 -10.54
N ALA A 151 -1.93 2.73 -9.54
CA ALA A 151 -2.59 3.29 -8.36
C ALA A 151 -3.10 4.71 -8.61
N ARG A 152 -2.79 5.30 -9.75
CA ARG A 152 -3.12 6.70 -10.09
C ARG A 152 -2.63 7.64 -9.01
N ALA A 153 -1.42 7.42 -8.56
CA ALA A 153 -0.85 8.11 -7.41
C ALA A 153 0.06 9.25 -7.82
N ALA A 154 0.24 10.18 -6.89
CA ALA A 154 1.27 11.21 -6.95
C ALA A 154 2.40 10.81 -6.02
N THR A 155 3.48 11.57 -6.02
CA THR A 155 4.59 11.38 -5.09
C THR A 155 4.87 12.68 -4.35
N ALA A 156 5.30 12.56 -3.10
CA ALA A 156 5.70 13.70 -2.29
C ALA A 156 6.53 13.18 -1.10
N LYS A 157 7.27 14.07 -0.45
CA LYS A 157 7.94 13.69 0.78
C LYS A 157 6.93 13.70 1.92
N ILE A 158 6.62 12.52 2.46
CA ILE A 158 5.58 12.35 3.48
C ILE A 158 6.03 11.54 4.68
N ILE A 159 7.33 11.28 4.81
CA ILE A 159 7.89 10.57 5.97
C ILE A 159 8.87 11.47 6.71
N PHE A 160 9.12 11.13 7.96
CA PHE A 160 10.13 11.81 8.74
C PHE A 160 11.55 11.52 8.28
#